data_2da7e17b07c37a93393d0007afc5fd09
#
_entry.id   2da7e17b07c37a93393d0007afc5fd09
#
_cell.length_a   1.000
_cell.length_b   1.000
_cell.length_c   1.000
_cell.angle_alpha   90.00
_cell.angle_beta   90.00
_cell.angle_gamma   90.00
#
_symmetry.space_group_name_H-M   'P 1'
#
loop_
_entity.id
_entity.type
_entity.pdbx_description
1 polymer ?
#
loop_
_entity_poly.entity_id
_entity_poly.type
_entity_poly.pdbx_seq_one_letter_code
_entity_poly.pdbx_strand_id
1 'polypeptide(L)'
;MLKLYDCTSAPSPRRTRMFLAEKGLDYENIQVDLEKGEQLSEAYRKINPGCTVPTLITEDGQALTENAGISAYLEALHPEPALLGTTPMEKANIAAWNWRCEMGGLMSAAEALRNSSPRMKDRALPGPKNIPQIPELAERGLMKLGWFFKTMNRQLSYNEFIAGDSYSVADITGTILVDFARWVKVYPQEDQTALLAWHARMKERPSYKA
;
A
#
# COMPACT_ATOMS: atom_id res chain seq x y z
N MET A 1 -17.76 16.06 -3.44
CA MET A 1 -16.32 15.89 -3.74
C MET A 1 -15.68 14.98 -2.69
N LEU A 2 -14.89 14.01 -3.13
CA LEU A 2 -14.16 13.09 -2.26
C LEU A 2 -13.15 13.84 -1.39
N LYS A 3 -12.91 13.36 -0.15
CA LYS A 3 -11.85 13.89 0.72
C LYS A 3 -10.97 12.75 1.22
N LEU A 4 -9.66 12.89 1.08
CA LEU A 4 -8.70 11.89 1.52
C LEU A 4 -7.91 12.42 2.74
N TYR A 5 -8.09 11.79 3.89
CA TYR A 5 -7.19 11.95 5.01
C TYR A 5 -5.92 11.14 4.76
N ASP A 6 -4.83 11.85 4.60
CA ASP A 6 -3.57 11.38 4.02
C ASP A 6 -2.39 11.67 4.95
N CYS A 7 -1.29 11.01 4.70
CA CYS A 7 0.04 11.41 5.14
C CYS A 7 0.98 11.17 3.96
N THR A 8 1.50 12.26 3.37
CA THR A 8 2.29 12.20 2.13
C THR A 8 3.47 11.24 2.21
N SER A 9 4.13 11.16 3.37
CA SER A 9 5.27 10.26 3.57
C SER A 9 4.88 8.80 3.80
N ALA A 10 3.62 8.49 4.13
CA ALA A 10 3.22 7.14 4.51
C ALA A 10 2.91 6.24 3.29
N PRO A 11 3.36 4.97 3.29
CA PRO A 11 3.16 4.06 2.16
C PRO A 11 1.69 3.69 1.94
N SER A 12 0.89 3.56 3.00
CA SER A 12 -0.49 3.12 2.89
C SER A 12 -1.40 4.12 2.15
N PRO A 13 -1.43 5.42 2.52
CA PRO A 13 -2.20 6.43 1.76
C PRO A 13 -1.71 6.62 0.33
N ARG A 14 -0.41 6.46 0.06
CA ARG A 14 0.13 6.56 -1.30
C ARG A 14 -0.52 5.55 -2.24
N ARG A 15 -0.91 4.37 -1.77
CA ARG A 15 -1.69 3.41 -2.58
C ARG A 15 -3.03 4.01 -3.06
N THR A 16 -3.76 4.65 -2.14
CA THR A 16 -5.02 5.32 -2.47
C THR A 16 -4.80 6.49 -3.44
N ARG A 17 -3.75 7.32 -3.22
CA ARG A 17 -3.43 8.43 -4.14
C ARG A 17 -3.14 7.92 -5.55
N MET A 18 -2.32 6.87 -5.67
CA MET A 18 -2.03 6.26 -6.97
C MET A 18 -3.30 5.70 -7.63
N PHE A 19 -4.18 5.06 -6.86
CA PHE A 19 -5.44 4.53 -7.38
C PHE A 19 -6.35 5.66 -7.89
N LEU A 20 -6.52 6.74 -7.12
CA LEU A 20 -7.27 7.92 -7.52
C LEU A 20 -6.69 8.58 -8.78
N ALA A 21 -5.37 8.70 -8.86
CA ALA A 21 -4.68 9.24 -10.03
C ALA A 21 -4.87 8.39 -11.29
N GLU A 22 -4.82 7.06 -11.17
CA GLU A 22 -5.09 6.15 -12.30
C GLU A 22 -6.55 6.24 -12.77
N LYS A 23 -7.49 6.53 -11.85
CA LYS A 23 -8.90 6.77 -12.16
C LYS A 23 -9.19 8.18 -12.68
N GLY A 24 -8.22 9.09 -12.61
CA GLY A 24 -8.42 10.50 -12.96
C GLY A 24 -9.43 11.22 -12.06
N LEU A 25 -9.49 10.83 -10.78
CA LEU A 25 -10.46 11.37 -9.82
C LEU A 25 -9.85 12.48 -8.97
N ASP A 26 -10.53 13.61 -8.93
CA ASP A 26 -10.19 14.74 -8.07
C ASP A 26 -10.67 14.50 -6.63
N TYR A 27 -9.91 14.97 -5.68
CA TYR A 27 -10.22 14.89 -4.26
C TYR A 27 -9.58 16.03 -3.46
N GLU A 28 -10.18 16.37 -2.34
CA GLU A 28 -9.57 17.24 -1.32
C GLU A 28 -8.57 16.41 -0.50
N ASN A 29 -7.30 16.81 -0.49
CA ASN A 29 -6.26 16.13 0.28
C ASN A 29 -6.11 16.81 1.65
N ILE A 30 -6.39 16.08 2.74
CA ILE A 30 -6.28 16.53 4.13
C ILE A 30 -5.11 15.80 4.79
N GLN A 31 -4.03 16.53 5.06
CA GLN A 31 -2.85 15.94 5.68
C GLN A 31 -3.07 15.67 7.17
N VAL A 32 -2.64 14.50 7.61
CA VAL A 32 -2.64 14.04 9.01
C VAL A 32 -1.20 13.90 9.47
N ASP A 33 -0.79 14.66 10.47
CA ASP A 33 0.57 14.64 11.00
C ASP A 33 0.78 13.42 11.93
N LEU A 34 1.28 12.33 11.32
CA LEU A 34 1.56 11.10 12.06
C LEU A 34 2.73 11.24 13.03
N GLU A 35 3.67 12.17 12.79
CA GLU A 35 4.81 12.40 13.70
C GLU A 35 4.35 13.06 15.00
N LYS A 36 3.38 13.97 14.93
CA LYS A 36 2.74 14.57 16.10
C LYS A 36 1.64 13.70 16.70
N GLY A 37 1.31 12.57 16.09
CA GLY A 37 0.28 11.67 16.59
C GLY A 37 -1.15 12.20 16.36
N GLU A 38 -1.37 13.04 15.36
CA GLU A 38 -2.68 13.64 15.08
C GLU A 38 -3.76 12.58 14.85
N GLN A 39 -3.40 11.42 14.25
CA GLN A 39 -4.31 10.27 14.07
C GLN A 39 -4.83 9.69 15.40
N LEU A 40 -4.20 10.02 16.53
CA LEU A 40 -4.61 9.58 17.87
C LEU A 40 -5.48 10.63 18.59
N SER A 41 -5.68 11.80 18.00
CA SER A 41 -6.50 12.87 18.57
C SER A 41 -7.97 12.46 18.66
N GLU A 42 -8.69 13.07 19.59
CA GLU A 42 -10.14 12.83 19.72
C GLU A 42 -10.89 13.24 18.44
N ALA A 43 -10.45 14.31 17.79
CA ALA A 43 -11.04 14.78 16.54
C ALA A 43 -10.90 13.73 15.43
N TYR A 44 -9.70 13.15 15.23
CA TYR A 44 -9.50 12.15 14.21
C TYR A 44 -10.18 10.82 14.54
N ARG A 45 -10.25 10.42 15.81
CA ARG A 45 -10.96 9.20 16.24
C ARG A 45 -12.46 9.23 15.91
N LYS A 46 -13.07 10.39 15.81
CA LYS A 46 -14.47 10.53 15.36
C LYS A 46 -14.61 10.24 13.87
N ILE A 47 -13.55 10.44 13.09
CA ILE A 47 -13.49 10.17 11.64
C ILE A 47 -13.13 8.70 11.40
N ASN A 48 -12.05 8.24 12.04
CA ASN A 48 -11.57 6.86 11.96
C ASN A 48 -11.15 6.34 13.35
N PRO A 49 -12.01 5.57 14.02
CA PRO A 49 -11.67 4.95 15.31
C PRO A 49 -10.46 4.02 15.28
N GLY A 50 -10.09 3.50 14.09
CA GLY A 50 -8.89 2.71 13.86
C GLY A 50 -7.59 3.50 13.98
N CYS A 51 -7.65 4.85 14.00
CA CYS A 51 -6.48 5.72 14.12
C CYS A 51 -5.41 5.45 13.06
N THR A 52 -5.83 5.22 11.83
CA THR A 52 -4.98 4.90 10.68
C THR A 52 -5.26 5.83 9.50
N VAL A 53 -4.33 5.93 8.58
CA VAL A 53 -4.50 6.53 7.26
C VAL A 53 -4.19 5.47 6.19
N PRO A 54 -4.86 5.51 5.02
CA PRO A 54 -5.82 6.51 4.56
C PRO A 54 -7.21 6.34 5.17
N THR A 55 -7.98 7.44 5.15
CA THR A 55 -9.44 7.41 5.30
C THR A 55 -10.03 8.24 4.17
N LEU A 56 -10.92 7.66 3.38
CA LEU A 56 -11.63 8.38 2.32
C LEU A 56 -13.03 8.75 2.80
N ILE A 57 -13.39 10.01 2.69
CA ILE A 57 -14.76 10.47 2.89
C ILE A 57 -15.44 10.57 1.53
N THR A 58 -16.54 9.85 1.38
CA THR A 58 -17.36 9.84 0.19
C THR A 58 -18.14 11.15 0.00
N GLU A 59 -18.75 11.36 -1.16
CA GLU A 59 -19.51 12.59 -1.42
C GLU A 59 -20.75 12.75 -0.54
N ASP A 60 -21.31 11.64 -0.07
CA ASP A 60 -22.42 11.59 0.89
C ASP A 60 -21.95 11.58 2.38
N GLY A 61 -20.65 11.78 2.60
CA GLY A 61 -20.06 11.97 3.94
C GLY A 61 -19.73 10.69 4.71
N GLN A 62 -19.76 9.51 4.06
CA GLN A 62 -19.39 8.25 4.71
C GLN A 62 -17.86 8.08 4.76
N ALA A 63 -17.35 7.57 5.87
CA ALA A 63 -15.94 7.28 6.03
C ALA A 63 -15.62 5.84 5.60
N LEU A 64 -14.72 5.70 4.63
CA LEU A 64 -14.18 4.41 4.19
C LEU A 64 -12.73 4.28 4.68
N THR A 65 -12.45 3.16 5.30
CA THR A 65 -11.11 2.80 5.76
C THR A 65 -10.59 1.60 4.98
N GLU A 66 -9.28 1.32 5.12
CA GLU A 66 -8.54 0.27 4.42
C GLU A 66 -8.50 0.42 2.90
N ASN A 67 -7.31 0.29 2.34
CA ASN A 67 -7.11 0.42 0.89
C ASN A 67 -8.00 -0.53 0.08
N ALA A 68 -8.26 -1.73 0.58
CA ALA A 68 -9.11 -2.70 -0.11
C ALA A 68 -10.56 -2.21 -0.24
N GLY A 69 -11.13 -1.67 0.85
CA GLY A 69 -12.49 -1.11 0.83
C GLY A 69 -12.58 0.15 -0.04
N ILE A 70 -11.61 1.05 0.09
CA ILE A 70 -11.52 2.28 -0.70
C ILE A 70 -11.42 1.96 -2.20
N SER A 71 -10.52 1.05 -2.58
CA SER A 71 -10.34 0.64 -3.98
C SER A 71 -11.60 -0.02 -4.56
N ALA A 72 -12.26 -0.89 -3.78
CA ALA A 72 -13.50 -1.53 -4.21
C ALA A 72 -14.63 -0.52 -4.45
N TYR A 73 -14.77 0.47 -3.57
CA TYR A 73 -15.76 1.55 -3.72
C TYR A 73 -15.48 2.39 -4.97
N LEU A 74 -14.23 2.85 -5.14
CA LEU A 74 -13.84 3.68 -6.28
C LEU A 74 -13.97 2.94 -7.61
N GLU A 75 -13.62 1.65 -7.66
CA GLU A 75 -13.80 0.81 -8.85
C GLU A 75 -15.26 0.63 -9.23
N ALA A 76 -16.14 0.46 -8.24
CA ALA A 76 -17.57 0.29 -8.47
C ALA A 76 -18.23 1.56 -9.04
N LEU A 77 -17.77 2.74 -8.60
CA LEU A 77 -18.26 4.02 -9.13
C LEU A 77 -17.63 4.39 -10.48
N HIS A 78 -16.37 4.06 -10.67
CA HIS A 78 -15.58 4.40 -11.84
C HIS A 78 -14.89 3.14 -12.37
N PRO A 79 -15.61 2.29 -13.14
CA PRO A 79 -15.08 0.98 -13.57
C PRO A 79 -13.85 1.09 -14.47
N GLU A 80 -13.73 2.18 -15.23
CA GLU A 80 -12.62 2.37 -16.17
C GLU A 80 -11.59 3.41 -15.67
N PRO A 81 -10.30 3.14 -15.87
CA PRO A 81 -9.68 1.86 -16.27
C PRO A 81 -9.88 0.78 -15.19
N ALA A 82 -10.09 -0.47 -15.60
CA ALA A 82 -10.39 -1.59 -14.70
C ALA A 82 -9.15 -2.03 -13.90
N LEU A 83 -8.98 -1.49 -12.70
CA LEU A 83 -7.84 -1.79 -11.82
C LEU A 83 -8.06 -3.03 -10.94
N LEU A 84 -9.32 -3.49 -10.81
CA LEU A 84 -9.67 -4.72 -10.08
C LEU A 84 -10.08 -5.86 -11.02
N GLY A 85 -9.94 -5.68 -12.34
CA GLY A 85 -10.23 -6.65 -13.37
C GLY A 85 -11.68 -6.67 -13.84
N THR A 86 -11.89 -7.18 -15.05
CA THR A 86 -13.19 -7.25 -15.72
C THR A 86 -13.81 -8.64 -15.65
N THR A 87 -13.02 -9.66 -15.97
CA THR A 87 -13.46 -11.05 -15.94
C THR A 87 -13.32 -11.70 -14.55
N PRO A 88 -14.07 -12.76 -14.23
CA PRO A 88 -13.93 -13.47 -12.96
C PRO A 88 -12.50 -13.93 -12.67
N MET A 89 -11.77 -14.40 -13.68
CA MET A 89 -10.39 -14.85 -13.51
C MET A 89 -9.41 -13.72 -13.27
N GLU A 90 -9.53 -12.61 -13.99
CA GLU A 90 -8.73 -11.39 -13.72
C GLU A 90 -8.95 -10.89 -12.30
N LYS A 91 -10.22 -10.77 -11.88
CA LYS A 91 -10.57 -10.35 -10.51
C LYS A 91 -9.95 -11.26 -9.46
N ALA A 92 -10.00 -12.57 -9.68
CA ALA A 92 -9.40 -13.55 -8.77
C ALA A 92 -7.88 -13.43 -8.70
N ASN A 93 -7.21 -13.31 -9.85
CA ASN A 93 -5.76 -13.18 -9.92
C ASN A 93 -5.27 -11.86 -9.31
N ILE A 94 -5.92 -10.74 -9.62
CA ILE A 94 -5.59 -9.43 -9.07
C ILE A 94 -5.77 -9.42 -7.56
N ALA A 95 -6.90 -9.93 -7.05
CA ALA A 95 -7.14 -10.02 -5.62
C ALA A 95 -6.08 -10.89 -4.92
N ALA A 96 -5.74 -12.05 -5.50
CA ALA A 96 -4.73 -12.94 -4.96
C ALA A 96 -3.34 -12.32 -4.93
N TRP A 97 -2.94 -11.62 -5.99
CA TRP A 97 -1.62 -10.97 -6.05
C TRP A 97 -1.55 -9.71 -5.18
N ASN A 98 -2.62 -8.90 -5.14
CA ASN A 98 -2.70 -7.78 -4.21
C ASN A 98 -2.54 -8.24 -2.75
N TRP A 99 -3.25 -9.31 -2.36
CA TRP A 99 -3.12 -9.93 -1.05
C TRP A 99 -1.69 -10.43 -0.77
N ARG A 100 -1.04 -11.10 -1.74
CA ARG A 100 0.35 -11.53 -1.60
C ARG A 100 1.32 -10.37 -1.42
N CYS A 101 1.17 -9.30 -2.20
CA CYS A 101 1.97 -8.07 -2.06
C CYS A 101 1.77 -7.43 -0.69
N GLU A 102 0.55 -7.43 -0.18
CA GLU A 102 0.23 -6.87 1.12
C GLU A 102 0.80 -7.73 2.26
N MET A 103 0.46 -9.02 2.32
CA MET A 103 0.82 -9.89 3.44
C MET A 103 2.26 -10.41 3.37
N GLY A 104 2.75 -10.75 2.18
CA GLY A 104 4.11 -11.23 1.97
C GLY A 104 5.14 -10.10 1.94
N GLY A 105 4.73 -8.94 1.47
CA GLY A 105 5.58 -7.79 1.22
C GLY A 105 5.40 -6.64 2.21
N LEU A 106 4.34 -5.85 2.08
CA LEU A 106 4.14 -4.62 2.88
C LEU A 106 4.13 -4.90 4.38
N MET A 107 3.40 -5.94 4.82
CA MET A 107 3.37 -6.33 6.23
C MET A 107 4.74 -6.79 6.73
N SER A 108 5.53 -7.46 5.90
CA SER A 108 6.89 -7.86 6.24
C SER A 108 7.83 -6.66 6.40
N ALA A 109 7.72 -5.67 5.50
CA ALA A 109 8.45 -4.41 5.63
C ALA A 109 8.00 -3.61 6.87
N ALA A 110 6.69 -3.58 7.14
CA ALA A 110 6.14 -2.93 8.33
C ALA A 110 6.58 -3.64 9.63
N GLU A 111 6.57 -4.97 9.68
CA GLU A 111 7.13 -5.74 10.81
C GLU A 111 8.59 -5.37 11.05
N ALA A 112 9.41 -5.35 9.98
CA ALA A 112 10.82 -5.00 10.09
C ALA A 112 11.00 -3.57 10.63
N LEU A 113 10.33 -2.58 10.04
CA LEU A 113 10.45 -1.18 10.43
C LEU A 113 9.96 -0.94 11.86
N ARG A 114 8.74 -1.39 12.16
CA ARG A 114 8.06 -1.05 13.41
C ARG A 114 8.67 -1.76 14.63
N ASN A 115 9.26 -2.92 14.43
CA ASN A 115 9.89 -3.67 15.52
C ASN A 115 11.39 -3.40 15.68
N SER A 116 12.03 -2.62 14.80
CA SER A 116 13.46 -2.26 14.91
C SER A 116 13.73 -0.77 15.09
N SER A 117 12.85 0.09 14.57
CA SER A 117 13.08 1.53 14.60
C SER A 117 12.82 2.13 15.99
N PRO A 118 13.79 2.86 16.59
CA PRO A 118 13.57 3.57 17.86
C PRO A 118 12.41 4.57 17.82
N ARG A 119 12.12 5.15 16.65
CA ARG A 119 10.99 6.07 16.45
C ARG A 119 9.63 5.38 16.58
N MET A 120 9.60 4.04 16.48
CA MET A 120 8.39 3.22 16.58
C MET A 120 8.25 2.53 17.95
N LYS A 121 9.01 3.01 18.97
CA LYS A 121 8.86 2.51 20.33
C LYS A 121 7.39 2.58 20.76
N ASP A 122 6.87 1.49 21.32
CA ASP A 122 5.46 1.32 21.72
C ASP A 122 4.44 1.48 20.58
N ARG A 123 4.91 1.47 19.32
CA ARG A 123 4.08 1.61 18.11
C ARG A 123 4.34 0.47 17.12
N ALA A 124 4.58 -0.74 17.62
CA ALA A 124 4.85 -1.91 16.80
C ALA A 124 3.71 -2.27 15.83
N LEU A 125 2.47 -1.91 16.19
CA LEU A 125 1.32 -1.98 15.30
C LEU A 125 0.67 -0.59 15.11
N PRO A 126 0.09 -0.31 13.94
CA PRO A 126 -0.76 0.86 13.77
C PRO A 126 -2.03 0.73 14.62
N GLY A 127 -2.69 1.86 14.89
CA GLY A 127 -3.95 1.85 15.63
C GLY A 127 -3.89 2.60 16.97
N PRO A 128 -4.96 2.56 17.77
CA PRO A 128 -5.11 3.40 18.96
C PRO A 128 -4.35 2.91 20.19
N LYS A 129 -3.81 1.69 20.18
CA LYS A 129 -3.14 1.07 21.34
C LYS A 129 -1.61 1.16 21.20
N ASN A 130 -0.96 1.35 22.34
CA ASN A 130 0.49 1.21 22.42
C ASN A 130 0.84 -0.27 22.50
N ILE A 131 1.67 -0.73 21.56
CA ILE A 131 2.12 -2.12 21.46
C ILE A 131 3.65 -2.11 21.47
N PRO A 132 4.29 -2.83 22.41
CA PRO A 132 5.75 -2.90 22.49
C PRO A 132 6.34 -3.63 21.28
N GLN A 133 7.58 -3.30 20.97
CA GLN A 133 8.35 -3.91 19.90
C GLN A 133 8.79 -5.32 20.29
N ILE A 134 8.88 -6.20 19.30
CA ILE A 134 9.39 -7.58 19.40
C ILE A 134 10.50 -7.72 18.34
N PRO A 135 11.78 -7.62 18.71
CA PRO A 135 12.90 -7.61 17.75
C PRO A 135 12.92 -8.81 16.79
N GLU A 136 12.52 -9.99 17.24
CA GLU A 136 12.48 -11.20 16.43
C GLU A 136 11.48 -11.08 15.26
N LEU A 137 10.43 -10.25 15.40
CA LEU A 137 9.53 -9.97 14.30
C LEU A 137 10.20 -9.09 13.24
N ALA A 138 11.13 -8.23 13.62
CA ALA A 138 11.91 -7.46 12.65
C ALA A 138 12.79 -8.39 11.79
N GLU A 139 13.49 -9.33 12.39
CA GLU A 139 14.32 -10.32 11.70
C GLU A 139 13.47 -11.18 10.73
N ARG A 140 12.33 -11.69 11.22
CA ARG A 140 11.39 -12.45 10.41
C ARG A 140 10.86 -11.62 9.23
N GLY A 141 10.53 -10.35 9.47
CA GLY A 141 10.06 -9.41 8.44
C GLY A 141 11.09 -9.24 7.32
N LEU A 142 12.36 -9.00 7.65
CA LEU A 142 13.46 -8.89 6.68
C LEU A 142 13.62 -10.15 5.85
N MET A 143 13.61 -11.32 6.48
CA MET A 143 13.73 -12.61 5.80
C MET A 143 12.57 -12.84 4.82
N LYS A 144 11.33 -12.64 5.26
CA LYS A 144 10.11 -12.79 4.43
C LYS A 144 10.15 -11.85 3.23
N LEU A 145 10.58 -10.60 3.44
CA LEU A 145 10.67 -9.59 2.39
C LEU A 145 11.63 -10.00 1.28
N GLY A 146 12.82 -10.52 1.64
CA GLY A 146 13.77 -11.06 0.66
C GLY A 146 13.22 -12.26 -0.13
N TRP A 147 12.47 -13.16 0.51
CA TRP A 147 11.79 -14.26 -0.18
C TRP A 147 10.68 -13.76 -1.11
N PHE A 148 9.97 -12.73 -0.70
CA PHE A 148 8.87 -12.20 -1.50
C PHE A 148 9.39 -11.50 -2.76
N PHE A 149 10.53 -10.81 -2.71
CA PHE A 149 11.14 -10.25 -3.91
C PHE A 149 11.53 -11.33 -4.93
N LYS A 150 12.04 -12.50 -4.48
CA LYS A 150 12.27 -13.64 -5.38
C LYS A 150 10.97 -14.15 -6.01
N THR A 151 9.88 -14.16 -5.23
CA THR A 151 8.56 -14.56 -5.72
C THR A 151 8.04 -13.57 -6.77
N MET A 152 8.14 -12.26 -6.52
CA MET A 152 7.77 -11.23 -7.49
C MET A 152 8.60 -11.33 -8.77
N ASN A 153 9.93 -11.48 -8.64
CA ASN A 153 10.81 -11.60 -9.80
C ASN A 153 10.41 -12.80 -10.68
N ARG A 154 10.16 -13.96 -10.08
CA ARG A 154 9.69 -15.15 -10.82
C ARG A 154 8.37 -14.88 -11.52
N GLN A 155 7.40 -14.23 -10.87
CA GLN A 155 6.10 -13.90 -11.47
C GLN A 155 6.27 -12.98 -12.68
N LEU A 156 7.07 -11.94 -12.53
CA LEU A 156 7.33 -10.93 -13.55
C LEU A 156 8.23 -11.42 -14.70
N SER A 157 8.88 -12.59 -14.54
CA SER A 157 9.59 -13.24 -15.65
C SER A 157 8.64 -13.86 -16.69
N TYR A 158 7.35 -14.01 -16.37
CA TYR A 158 6.34 -14.62 -17.24
C TYR A 158 5.17 -13.68 -17.54
N ASN A 159 5.09 -12.54 -16.88
CA ASN A 159 3.96 -11.62 -16.99
C ASN A 159 4.46 -10.17 -17.07
N GLU A 160 3.75 -9.36 -17.81
CA GLU A 160 4.07 -7.93 -17.94
C GLU A 160 3.82 -7.16 -16.64
N PHE A 161 2.73 -7.51 -15.95
CA PHE A 161 2.34 -6.93 -14.65
C PHE A 161 2.21 -8.04 -13.59
N ILE A 162 2.12 -7.64 -12.32
CA ILE A 162 2.13 -8.59 -11.19
C ILE A 162 1.00 -9.62 -11.28
N ALA A 163 -0.19 -9.21 -11.73
CA ALA A 163 -1.35 -10.09 -11.78
C ALA A 163 -1.64 -10.69 -13.17
N GLY A 164 -0.85 -10.38 -14.21
CA GLY A 164 -1.03 -10.83 -15.58
C GLY A 164 -0.63 -9.78 -16.62
N ASP A 165 -1.45 -9.60 -17.65
CA ASP A 165 -1.13 -8.78 -18.82
C ASP A 165 -1.60 -7.32 -18.69
N SER A 166 -2.31 -6.96 -17.62
CA SER A 166 -2.86 -5.63 -17.42
C SER A 166 -2.44 -5.04 -16.07
N TYR A 167 -2.17 -3.72 -16.08
CA TYR A 167 -1.89 -2.97 -14.86
C TYR A 167 -3.10 -3.00 -13.92
N SER A 168 -2.84 -3.15 -12.63
CA SER A 168 -3.88 -3.35 -11.63
C SER A 168 -3.48 -2.80 -10.25
N VAL A 169 -4.40 -2.88 -9.28
CA VAL A 169 -4.12 -2.55 -7.88
C VAL A 169 -2.97 -3.39 -7.30
N ALA A 170 -2.70 -4.59 -7.83
CA ALA A 170 -1.57 -5.40 -7.41
C ALA A 170 -0.23 -4.71 -7.75
N ASP A 171 -0.16 -4.03 -8.90
CA ASP A 171 1.03 -3.26 -9.31
C ASP A 171 1.19 -1.99 -8.47
N ILE A 172 0.11 -1.31 -8.11
CA ILE A 172 0.14 -0.19 -7.16
C ILE A 172 0.74 -0.66 -5.83
N THR A 173 0.20 -1.72 -5.27
CA THR A 173 0.66 -2.28 -3.98
C THR A 173 2.11 -2.76 -4.06
N GLY A 174 2.48 -3.45 -5.15
CA GLY A 174 3.84 -3.92 -5.40
C GLY A 174 4.86 -2.79 -5.56
N THR A 175 4.47 -1.71 -6.24
CA THR A 175 5.31 -0.51 -6.39
C THR A 175 5.63 0.12 -5.05
N ILE A 176 4.58 0.34 -4.25
CA ILE A 176 4.74 0.89 -2.89
C ILE A 176 5.57 -0.04 -2.01
N LEU A 177 5.39 -1.34 -2.14
CA LEU A 177 6.20 -2.32 -1.43
C LEU A 177 7.70 -2.17 -1.73
N VAL A 178 8.09 -2.13 -3.00
CA VAL A 178 9.50 -2.01 -3.39
C VAL A 178 10.10 -0.70 -2.89
N ASP A 179 9.35 0.40 -2.96
CA ASP A 179 9.79 1.69 -2.44
C ASP A 179 9.89 1.67 -0.90
N PHE A 180 8.92 1.09 -0.21
CA PHE A 180 8.88 1.04 1.26
C PHE A 180 9.96 0.12 1.86
N ALA A 181 10.29 -0.99 1.19
CA ALA A 181 11.33 -1.91 1.62
C ALA A 181 12.71 -1.23 1.78
N ARG A 182 12.94 -0.14 1.04
CA ARG A 182 14.17 0.67 1.14
C ARG A 182 14.35 1.30 2.55
N TRP A 183 13.26 1.54 3.28
CA TRP A 183 13.34 2.11 4.63
C TRP A 183 13.96 1.14 5.63
N VAL A 184 13.88 -0.15 5.34
CA VAL A 184 14.53 -1.21 6.11
C VAL A 184 15.77 -1.76 5.39
N LYS A 185 16.28 -1.01 4.39
CA LYS A 185 17.50 -1.32 3.62
C LYS A 185 17.44 -2.66 2.88
N VAL A 186 16.25 -3.07 2.47
CA VAL A 186 16.04 -4.23 1.60
C VAL A 186 15.75 -3.73 0.19
N TYR A 187 16.49 -4.25 -0.78
CA TYR A 187 16.43 -3.87 -2.19
C TYR A 187 16.31 -5.12 -3.04
N PRO A 188 15.63 -5.03 -4.22
CA PRO A 188 15.78 -6.07 -5.24
C PRO A 188 17.25 -6.28 -5.58
N GLN A 189 17.66 -7.54 -5.71
CA GLN A 189 19.02 -7.91 -6.04
C GLN A 189 19.27 -7.77 -7.55
N GLU A 190 20.54 -7.66 -7.96
CA GLU A 190 20.92 -7.46 -9.39
C GLU A 190 20.45 -8.60 -10.30
N ASP A 191 20.37 -9.83 -9.80
CA ASP A 191 19.86 -11.00 -10.51
C ASP A 191 18.33 -11.02 -10.65
N GLN A 192 17.61 -10.16 -9.93
CA GLN A 192 16.15 -10.02 -10.01
C GLN A 192 15.75 -9.06 -11.14
N THR A 193 16.23 -9.34 -12.34
CA THR A 193 16.12 -8.45 -13.49
C THR A 193 14.70 -8.13 -13.92
N ALA A 194 13.78 -9.10 -13.83
CA ALA A 194 12.37 -8.89 -14.19
C ALA A 194 11.69 -7.93 -13.20
N LEU A 195 11.95 -8.07 -11.90
CA LEU A 195 11.45 -7.17 -10.86
C LEU A 195 12.01 -5.75 -11.03
N LEU A 196 13.31 -5.63 -11.31
CA LEU A 196 13.96 -4.34 -11.54
C LEU A 196 13.39 -3.63 -12.79
N ALA A 197 13.24 -4.35 -13.90
CA ALA A 197 12.67 -3.80 -15.14
C ALA A 197 11.21 -3.38 -14.97
N TRP A 198 10.40 -4.21 -14.30
CA TRP A 198 9.01 -3.86 -13.99
C TRP A 198 8.94 -2.61 -13.11
N HIS A 199 9.71 -2.54 -12.02
CA HIS A 199 9.70 -1.38 -11.12
C HIS A 199 10.15 -0.09 -11.83
N ALA A 200 11.11 -0.17 -12.77
CA ALA A 200 11.49 0.96 -13.61
C ALA A 200 10.31 1.48 -14.45
N ARG A 201 9.54 0.57 -15.10
CA ARG A 201 8.33 0.97 -15.85
C ARG A 201 7.25 1.60 -14.95
N MET A 202 7.08 1.07 -13.72
CA MET A 202 6.11 1.65 -12.78
C MET A 202 6.44 3.09 -12.41
N LYS A 203 7.72 3.44 -12.32
CA LYS A 203 8.16 4.81 -12.01
C LYS A 203 7.88 5.82 -13.13
N GLU A 204 7.70 5.35 -14.35
CA GLU A 204 7.38 6.20 -15.50
C GLU A 204 5.89 6.57 -15.56
N ARG A 205 5.03 5.88 -14.83
CA ARG A 205 3.60 6.18 -14.79
C ARG A 205 3.33 7.51 -14.08
N PRO A 206 2.41 8.34 -14.61
CA PRO A 206 2.05 9.62 -13.95
C PRO A 206 1.60 9.44 -12.50
N SER A 207 0.85 8.37 -12.19
CA SER A 207 0.36 8.04 -10.84
C SER A 207 1.47 7.77 -9.83
N TYR A 208 2.67 7.41 -10.26
CA TYR A 208 3.81 7.20 -9.36
C TYR A 208 4.17 8.45 -8.55
N LYS A 209 3.88 9.64 -9.08
CA LYS A 209 4.16 10.95 -8.46
C LYS A 209 3.04 11.44 -7.53
N ALA A 210 1.93 10.71 -7.47
CA ALA A 210 0.77 11.08 -6.67
C ALA A 210 1.02 10.97 -5.15
#